data_73fadb667ea80c6e7db8e319dcff8f00
#
_entry.id   73fadb667ea80c6e7db8e319dcff8f00
#
_cell.length_a   1.000
_cell.length_b   1.000
_cell.length_c   1.000
_cell.angle_alpha   90.00
_cell.angle_beta   90.00
_cell.angle_gamma   90.00
#
_symmetry.space_group_name_H-M   'P 1'
#
loop_
_entity.id
_entity.type
_entity.pdbx_description
1 polymer ?
#
loop_
_entity_poly.entity_id
_entity_poly.type
_entity_poly.pdbx_seq_one_letter_code
_entity_poly.pdbx_strand_id
1 'polypeptide(L)'
;MKRVVITGMGIYSCIGKNLDEVKDSLYNGKSGIGIDPVRKELGYFSALTGILERPDLKKLLDRRKRLCLPEQGEYAYLATLEAFRNAGIDEAFLEANEVGILYGNDSSAAPVINAVDIIREKKNTALVGSGSIFQSMNSTVTMNLSVIFKLRGVNFTIAGACASGSHAIGMGYLLIKSGLQDCILCGGAQEVNPYAVGSFDGLSAFSTQEAAPEKASKPFDKRRDGLIPSGGAASLVLESYESAVKRGAPILAEVIGYGFSSNGDHISVPNVDGPKRSLQMAIKDAGIALEQISYINAHATSTPVGDLNEAKAIAEVFEGHHPYVTSTKSMTGHEMWMAGASEVIYSTLMMNNGFIAPNLNFEEPDEASAQLNIPTQRVNLKFDTFLSNSFGFGGTNSTLIIRKINS
;
A
#
# COMPACT_ATOMS: atom_id res chain seq x y z
N MET A 1 -17.44 1.81 21.59
CA MET A 1 -16.84 1.51 20.27
C MET A 1 -15.92 0.32 20.42
N LYS A 2 -15.90 -0.61 19.44
CA LYS A 2 -15.02 -1.78 19.50
C LYS A 2 -13.56 -1.38 19.24
N ARG A 3 -12.63 -2.08 19.86
CA ARG A 3 -11.20 -2.01 19.49
C ARG A 3 -10.98 -2.82 18.22
N VAL A 4 -10.03 -2.38 17.39
CA VAL A 4 -9.78 -3.00 16.07
C VAL A 4 -8.34 -3.46 16.00
N VAL A 5 -8.13 -4.75 15.75
CA VAL A 5 -6.81 -5.38 15.73
C VAL A 5 -6.48 -5.98 14.36
N ILE A 6 -5.20 -6.04 14.05
CA ILE A 6 -4.66 -6.75 12.90
C ILE A 6 -4.31 -8.17 13.38
N THR A 7 -4.97 -9.17 12.83
CA THR A 7 -4.76 -10.58 13.20
C THR A 7 -3.97 -11.36 12.15
N GLY A 8 -3.89 -10.86 10.93
CA GLY A 8 -3.10 -11.48 9.88
C GLY A 8 -2.63 -10.47 8.84
N MET A 9 -1.49 -10.77 8.24
CA MET A 9 -0.89 -9.99 7.16
C MET A 9 -0.36 -10.92 6.09
N GLY A 10 -0.30 -10.43 4.85
CA GLY A 10 0.33 -11.11 3.74
C GLY A 10 0.67 -10.14 2.63
N ILE A 11 1.71 -10.43 1.87
CA ILE A 11 2.27 -9.48 0.91
C ILE A 11 2.93 -10.19 -0.27
N TYR A 12 2.85 -9.53 -1.43
CA TYR A 12 3.60 -9.86 -2.63
C TYR A 12 4.11 -8.57 -3.25
N SER A 13 5.41 -8.29 -3.11
CA SER A 13 6.03 -7.02 -3.50
C SER A 13 7.40 -7.25 -4.14
N CYS A 14 7.97 -6.20 -4.74
CA CYS A 14 9.29 -6.27 -5.37
C CYS A 14 10.45 -6.50 -4.38
N ILE A 15 10.22 -6.32 -3.07
CA ILE A 15 11.22 -6.61 -2.03
C ILE A 15 10.98 -7.95 -1.31
N GLY A 16 9.97 -8.72 -1.73
CA GLY A 16 9.71 -10.06 -1.20
C GLY A 16 8.32 -10.57 -1.56
N LYS A 17 8.21 -11.88 -1.72
CA LYS A 17 6.97 -12.59 -2.11
C LYS A 17 6.17 -13.10 -0.90
N ASN A 18 6.62 -12.81 0.30
CA ASN A 18 6.01 -13.15 1.59
C ASN A 18 6.59 -12.28 2.70
N LEU A 19 6.00 -12.35 3.90
CA LEU A 19 6.40 -11.53 5.05
C LEU A 19 7.85 -11.72 5.49
N ASP A 20 8.39 -12.95 5.41
CA ASP A 20 9.76 -13.23 5.84
C ASP A 20 10.80 -12.63 4.88
N GLU A 21 10.59 -12.77 3.57
CA GLU A 21 11.45 -12.15 2.55
C GLU A 21 11.40 -10.62 2.64
N VAL A 22 10.22 -10.06 2.84
CA VAL A 22 10.03 -8.61 3.01
C VAL A 22 10.73 -8.12 4.28
N LYS A 23 10.57 -8.81 5.40
CA LYS A 23 11.27 -8.48 6.65
C LYS A 23 12.79 -8.49 6.46
N ASP A 24 13.33 -9.52 5.80
CA ASP A 24 14.77 -9.62 5.50
C ASP A 24 15.24 -8.45 4.62
N SER A 25 14.47 -8.08 3.60
CA SER A 25 14.78 -6.96 2.72
C SER A 25 14.75 -5.62 3.46
N LEU A 26 13.74 -5.37 4.31
CA LEU A 26 13.66 -4.17 5.15
C LEU A 26 14.84 -4.09 6.12
N TYR A 27 15.18 -5.21 6.76
CA TYR A 27 16.27 -5.28 7.74
C TYR A 27 17.62 -5.00 7.12
N ASN A 28 17.87 -5.48 5.89
CA ASN A 28 19.12 -5.35 5.18
C ASN A 28 19.18 -4.15 4.22
N GLY A 29 18.12 -3.37 4.07
CA GLY A 29 18.07 -2.23 3.17
C GLY A 29 18.18 -2.65 1.69
N LYS A 30 17.50 -3.72 1.27
CA LYS A 30 17.54 -4.20 -0.11
C LYS A 30 16.54 -3.47 -0.99
N SER A 31 17.00 -2.86 -2.08
CA SER A 31 16.13 -2.27 -3.10
C SER A 31 15.58 -3.32 -4.05
N GLY A 32 14.28 -3.22 -4.38
CA GLY A 32 13.61 -4.01 -5.41
C GLY A 32 13.50 -3.28 -6.75
N ILE A 33 14.15 -2.13 -6.90
CA ILE A 33 14.06 -1.28 -8.09
C ILE A 33 15.05 -1.73 -9.16
N GLY A 34 14.58 -1.78 -10.40
CA GLY A 34 15.37 -2.14 -11.57
C GLY A 34 14.83 -1.51 -12.84
N ILE A 35 15.21 -2.06 -13.98
CA ILE A 35 14.84 -1.60 -15.32
C ILE A 35 13.87 -2.62 -15.96
N ASP A 36 12.77 -2.12 -16.51
CA ASP A 36 11.88 -2.90 -17.38
C ASP A 36 12.26 -2.69 -18.86
N PRO A 37 12.86 -3.71 -19.51
CA PRO A 37 13.26 -3.58 -20.91
C PRO A 37 12.09 -3.32 -21.86
N VAL A 38 10.89 -3.81 -21.55
CA VAL A 38 9.69 -3.63 -22.39
C VAL A 38 9.29 -2.15 -22.45
N ARG A 39 9.42 -1.41 -21.34
CA ARG A 39 9.16 0.03 -21.35
C ARG A 39 10.13 0.79 -22.25
N LYS A 40 11.40 0.38 -22.31
CA LYS A 40 12.37 0.96 -23.25
C LYS A 40 11.96 0.74 -24.71
N GLU A 41 11.55 -0.47 -25.04
CA GLU A 41 11.08 -0.83 -26.39
C GLU A 41 9.82 -0.03 -26.77
N LEU A 42 8.95 0.27 -25.80
CA LEU A 42 7.73 1.07 -26.01
C LEU A 42 7.97 2.58 -26.00
N GLY A 43 9.20 3.05 -25.82
CA GLY A 43 9.55 4.48 -25.90
C GLY A 43 9.21 5.30 -24.66
N TYR A 44 9.19 4.70 -23.48
CA TYR A 44 9.02 5.41 -22.21
C TYR A 44 10.20 6.33 -21.92
N PHE A 45 9.95 7.48 -21.28
CA PHE A 45 10.99 8.38 -20.77
C PHE A 45 11.79 7.71 -19.66
N SER A 46 11.13 6.87 -18.87
CA SER A 46 11.76 6.10 -17.80
C SER A 46 11.34 4.63 -17.82
N ALA A 47 12.34 3.74 -17.81
CA ALA A 47 12.14 2.30 -17.67
C ALA A 47 12.31 1.80 -16.22
N LEU A 48 12.53 2.70 -15.27
CA LEU A 48 12.64 2.36 -13.84
C LEU A 48 11.33 1.78 -13.31
N THR A 49 11.42 0.68 -12.57
CA THR A 49 10.25 0.02 -11.95
C THR A 49 10.67 -0.82 -10.74
N GLY A 50 9.73 -1.06 -9.82
CA GLY A 50 9.87 -2.20 -8.90
C GLY A 50 9.78 -3.50 -9.70
N ILE A 51 10.80 -4.35 -9.59
CA ILE A 51 10.88 -5.62 -10.34
C ILE A 51 10.02 -6.67 -9.63
N LEU A 52 8.97 -7.11 -10.29
CA LEU A 52 8.03 -8.07 -9.75
C LEU A 52 7.76 -9.19 -10.76
N GLU A 53 7.98 -10.43 -10.34
CA GLU A 53 7.68 -11.60 -11.15
C GLU A 53 6.19 -11.97 -11.02
N ARG A 54 5.53 -12.18 -12.15
CA ARG A 54 4.13 -12.65 -12.16
C ARG A 54 4.05 -14.10 -11.69
N PRO A 55 3.18 -14.45 -10.71
CA PRO A 55 3.11 -15.80 -10.16
C PRO A 55 2.41 -16.78 -11.11
N ASP A 56 2.79 -18.07 -11.07
CA ASP A 56 2.02 -19.14 -11.71
C ASP A 56 1.02 -19.76 -10.73
N LEU A 57 -0.26 -19.44 -10.91
CA LEU A 57 -1.36 -19.92 -10.08
C LEU A 57 -1.99 -21.25 -10.55
N LYS A 58 -1.43 -21.94 -11.57
CA LYS A 58 -2.05 -23.16 -12.14
C LYS A 58 -2.25 -24.28 -11.12
N LYS A 59 -1.36 -24.38 -10.13
CA LYS A 59 -1.44 -25.39 -9.06
C LYS A 59 -2.35 -24.98 -7.90
N LEU A 60 -2.71 -23.71 -7.81
CA LEU A 60 -3.46 -23.15 -6.68
C LEU A 60 -4.92 -22.85 -7.02
N LEU A 61 -5.21 -22.50 -8.26
CA LEU A 61 -6.54 -22.14 -8.72
C LEU A 61 -6.92 -22.90 -10.01
N ASP A 62 -8.16 -23.33 -10.09
CA ASP A 62 -8.73 -23.87 -11.31
C ASP A 62 -8.75 -22.84 -12.46
N ARG A 63 -8.88 -23.33 -13.69
CA ARG A 63 -8.85 -22.48 -14.89
C ARG A 63 -9.95 -21.41 -14.87
N ARG A 64 -11.15 -21.72 -14.37
CA ARG A 64 -12.30 -20.82 -14.40
C ARG A 64 -12.05 -19.59 -13.51
N LYS A 65 -11.51 -19.80 -12.30
CA LYS A 65 -11.15 -18.72 -11.38
C LYS A 65 -10.01 -17.88 -11.96
N ARG A 66 -8.96 -18.50 -12.51
CA ARG A 66 -7.82 -17.79 -13.12
C ARG A 66 -8.21 -16.92 -14.32
N LEU A 67 -9.20 -17.32 -15.13
CA LEU A 67 -9.66 -16.53 -16.27
C LEU A 67 -10.31 -15.20 -15.90
N CYS A 68 -10.74 -15.01 -14.67
CA CYS A 68 -11.32 -13.76 -14.18
C CYS A 68 -10.32 -12.88 -13.43
N LEU A 69 -9.14 -13.40 -13.07
CA LEU A 69 -8.11 -12.68 -12.34
C LEU A 69 -7.18 -11.91 -13.29
N PRO A 70 -7.10 -10.57 -13.19
CA PRO A 70 -6.01 -9.82 -13.81
C PRO A 70 -4.74 -9.92 -12.96
N GLU A 71 -3.66 -9.33 -13.45
CA GLU A 71 -2.34 -9.34 -12.83
C GLU A 71 -2.37 -8.97 -11.33
N GLN A 72 -2.94 -7.83 -10.97
CA GLN A 72 -3.05 -7.38 -9.57
C GLN A 72 -3.93 -8.31 -8.71
N GLY A 73 -4.89 -8.98 -9.33
CA GLY A 73 -5.72 -9.99 -8.66
C GLY A 73 -4.93 -11.27 -8.31
N GLU A 74 -3.96 -11.65 -9.14
CA GLU A 74 -3.08 -12.78 -8.87
C GLU A 74 -2.17 -12.51 -7.65
N TYR A 75 -1.59 -11.30 -7.56
CA TYR A 75 -0.82 -10.87 -6.40
C TYR A 75 -1.69 -10.82 -5.14
N ALA A 76 -2.89 -10.22 -5.24
CA ALA A 76 -3.82 -10.11 -4.12
C ALA A 76 -4.30 -11.48 -3.60
N TYR A 77 -4.47 -12.47 -4.48
CA TYR A 77 -4.77 -13.83 -4.09
C TYR A 77 -3.68 -14.44 -3.20
N LEU A 78 -2.40 -14.30 -3.58
CA LEU A 78 -1.29 -14.83 -2.79
C LEU A 78 -1.12 -14.11 -1.46
N ALA A 79 -1.21 -12.78 -1.47
CA ALA A 79 -1.17 -11.97 -0.24
C ALA A 79 -2.32 -12.33 0.71
N THR A 80 -3.53 -12.60 0.17
CA THR A 80 -4.68 -13.01 0.99
C THR A 80 -4.51 -14.41 1.58
N LEU A 81 -3.97 -15.37 0.82
CA LEU A 81 -3.66 -16.69 1.35
C LEU A 81 -2.71 -16.63 2.54
N GLU A 82 -1.66 -15.82 2.44
CA GLU A 82 -0.70 -15.62 3.53
C GLU A 82 -1.38 -14.93 4.72
N ALA A 83 -2.17 -13.88 4.49
CA ALA A 83 -2.87 -13.16 5.53
C ALA A 83 -3.84 -14.07 6.32
N PHE A 84 -4.62 -14.89 5.63
CA PHE A 84 -5.55 -15.83 6.28
C PHE A 84 -4.82 -16.93 7.05
N ARG A 85 -3.74 -17.48 6.49
CA ARG A 85 -2.89 -18.44 7.19
C ARG A 85 -2.34 -17.85 8.49
N ASN A 86 -1.81 -16.63 8.44
CA ASN A 86 -1.26 -15.96 9.61
C ASN A 86 -2.34 -15.60 10.64
N ALA A 87 -3.55 -15.29 10.19
CA ALA A 87 -4.69 -15.04 11.06
C ALA A 87 -5.30 -16.32 11.67
N GLY A 88 -4.92 -17.51 11.20
CA GLY A 88 -5.60 -18.76 11.56
C GLY A 88 -7.04 -18.82 11.05
N ILE A 89 -7.29 -18.25 9.87
CA ILE A 89 -8.59 -18.28 9.18
C ILE A 89 -8.54 -19.39 8.14
N ASP A 90 -9.42 -20.37 8.31
CA ASP A 90 -9.63 -21.52 7.42
C ASP A 90 -11.02 -21.49 6.75
N GLU A 91 -11.32 -22.49 5.95
CA GLU A 91 -12.64 -22.60 5.30
C GLU A 91 -13.79 -22.70 6.31
N ALA A 92 -13.60 -23.40 7.43
CA ALA A 92 -14.63 -23.55 8.46
C ALA A 92 -14.94 -22.20 9.11
N PHE A 93 -13.92 -21.36 9.36
CA PHE A 93 -14.12 -20.00 9.86
C PHE A 93 -14.90 -19.15 8.85
N LEU A 94 -14.52 -19.21 7.55
CA LEU A 94 -15.18 -18.44 6.49
C LEU A 94 -16.63 -18.88 6.24
N GLU A 95 -16.95 -20.16 6.44
CA GLU A 95 -18.31 -20.68 6.35
C GLU A 95 -19.18 -20.27 7.56
N ALA A 96 -18.59 -20.16 8.74
CA ALA A 96 -19.30 -19.82 9.96
C ALA A 96 -19.48 -18.32 10.19
N ASN A 97 -18.67 -17.46 9.55
CA ASN A 97 -18.63 -16.03 9.80
C ASN A 97 -18.86 -15.18 8.54
N GLU A 98 -19.38 -13.98 8.73
CA GLU A 98 -19.50 -12.97 7.67
C GLU A 98 -18.24 -12.12 7.63
N VAL A 99 -17.24 -12.56 6.83
CA VAL A 99 -16.02 -11.80 6.59
C VAL A 99 -16.23 -10.84 5.44
N GLY A 100 -15.95 -9.55 5.67
CA GLY A 100 -16.00 -8.51 4.64
C GLY A 100 -14.71 -8.40 3.85
N ILE A 101 -14.75 -7.60 2.77
CA ILE A 101 -13.57 -7.20 1.99
C ILE A 101 -13.65 -5.73 1.60
N LEU A 102 -12.58 -4.98 1.90
CA LEU A 102 -12.31 -3.62 1.43
C LEU A 102 -10.91 -3.57 0.84
N TYR A 103 -10.81 -3.24 -0.45
CA TYR A 103 -9.51 -3.34 -1.11
C TYR A 103 -9.26 -2.12 -2.01
N GLY A 104 -8.08 -1.51 -1.89
CA GLY A 104 -7.64 -0.42 -2.73
C GLY A 104 -7.26 -0.92 -4.12
N ASN A 105 -7.95 -0.45 -5.14
CA ASN A 105 -7.62 -0.67 -6.55
C ASN A 105 -8.28 0.40 -7.40
N ASP A 106 -7.50 1.21 -8.09
CA ASP A 106 -8.01 2.38 -8.82
C ASP A 106 -7.87 2.26 -10.34
N SER A 107 -7.25 1.21 -10.83
CA SER A 107 -7.18 0.90 -12.27
C SER A 107 -7.07 -0.60 -12.56
N SER A 108 -7.44 -0.96 -13.78
CA SER A 108 -7.19 -2.26 -14.40
C SER A 108 -7.02 -2.02 -15.91
N ALA A 109 -5.83 -1.52 -16.30
CA ALA A 109 -5.60 -0.99 -17.64
C ALA A 109 -5.35 -2.08 -18.69
N ALA A 110 -4.47 -3.05 -18.41
CA ALA A 110 -4.07 -4.04 -19.40
C ALA A 110 -5.26 -4.84 -19.98
N PRO A 111 -6.22 -5.33 -19.20
CA PRO A 111 -7.37 -6.06 -19.74
C PRO A 111 -8.27 -5.19 -20.62
N VAL A 112 -8.42 -3.90 -20.30
CA VAL A 112 -9.23 -2.96 -21.12
C VAL A 112 -8.56 -2.74 -22.46
N ILE A 113 -7.25 -2.48 -22.48
CA ILE A 113 -6.48 -2.26 -23.71
C ILE A 113 -6.52 -3.50 -24.57
N ASN A 114 -6.26 -4.68 -24.03
CA ASN A 114 -6.33 -5.94 -24.77
C ASN A 114 -7.72 -6.18 -25.39
N ALA A 115 -8.80 -5.91 -24.66
CA ALA A 115 -10.16 -6.04 -25.17
C ALA A 115 -10.42 -5.06 -26.33
N VAL A 116 -9.99 -3.81 -26.20
CA VAL A 116 -10.13 -2.77 -27.24
C VAL A 116 -9.34 -3.15 -28.48
N ASP A 117 -8.12 -3.62 -28.37
CA ASP A 117 -7.27 -4.01 -29.50
C ASP A 117 -7.87 -5.22 -30.25
N ILE A 118 -8.36 -6.22 -29.56
CA ILE A 118 -9.08 -7.36 -30.17
C ILE A 118 -10.28 -6.84 -30.98
N ILE A 119 -11.09 -5.93 -30.41
CA ILE A 119 -12.27 -5.37 -31.11
C ILE A 119 -11.83 -4.58 -32.33
N ARG A 120 -10.80 -3.74 -32.23
CA ARG A 120 -10.29 -2.92 -33.33
C ARG A 120 -9.73 -3.76 -34.47
N GLU A 121 -8.92 -4.77 -34.15
CA GLU A 121 -8.26 -5.60 -35.17
C GLU A 121 -9.20 -6.64 -35.76
N LYS A 122 -9.94 -7.37 -34.93
CA LYS A 122 -10.73 -8.53 -35.33
C LYS A 122 -12.18 -8.17 -35.71
N LYS A 123 -12.68 -6.98 -35.36
CA LYS A 123 -14.06 -6.53 -35.56
C LYS A 123 -15.12 -7.54 -35.06
N ASN A 124 -14.78 -8.26 -33.98
CA ASN A 124 -15.60 -9.33 -33.42
C ASN A 124 -15.44 -9.40 -31.89
N THR A 125 -16.47 -9.00 -31.14
CA THR A 125 -16.49 -9.00 -29.69
C THR A 125 -16.50 -10.41 -29.06
N ALA A 126 -16.93 -11.45 -29.79
CA ALA A 126 -16.90 -12.84 -29.30
C ALA A 126 -15.47 -13.33 -29.02
N LEU A 127 -14.46 -12.70 -29.63
CA LEU A 127 -13.04 -13.05 -29.42
C LEU A 127 -12.43 -12.42 -28.17
N VAL A 128 -13.09 -11.48 -27.53
CA VAL A 128 -12.63 -10.84 -26.27
C VAL A 128 -12.57 -11.82 -25.12
N GLY A 129 -13.48 -12.82 -25.11
CA GLY A 129 -13.55 -13.83 -24.07
C GLY A 129 -14.41 -13.39 -22.86
N SER A 130 -15.02 -14.39 -22.21
CA SER A 130 -16.00 -14.19 -21.13
C SER A 130 -15.38 -13.67 -19.82
N GLY A 131 -14.08 -13.81 -19.62
CA GLY A 131 -13.37 -13.33 -18.40
C GLY A 131 -13.01 -11.85 -18.44
N SER A 132 -12.93 -11.26 -19.64
CA SER A 132 -12.39 -9.92 -19.84
C SER A 132 -13.13 -8.83 -19.06
N ILE A 133 -14.45 -8.87 -19.02
CA ILE A 133 -15.24 -7.89 -18.26
C ILE A 133 -14.89 -7.89 -16.76
N PHE A 134 -14.72 -9.08 -16.17
CA PHE A 134 -14.39 -9.21 -14.75
C PHE A 134 -12.95 -8.77 -14.43
N GLN A 135 -12.06 -8.82 -15.41
CA GLN A 135 -10.70 -8.29 -15.28
C GLN A 135 -10.64 -6.77 -15.45
N SER A 136 -11.54 -6.18 -16.23
CA SER A 136 -11.49 -4.77 -16.64
C SER A 136 -12.10 -3.78 -15.62
N MET A 137 -12.82 -4.26 -14.63
CA MET A 137 -13.48 -3.41 -13.63
C MET A 137 -12.51 -3.03 -12.51
N ASN A 138 -12.61 -1.80 -11.98
CA ASN A 138 -11.82 -1.42 -10.79
C ASN A 138 -12.11 -2.32 -9.58
N SER A 139 -13.30 -2.87 -9.48
CA SER A 139 -13.69 -3.84 -8.44
C SER A 139 -13.17 -5.27 -8.67
N THR A 140 -12.33 -5.49 -9.69
CA THR A 140 -11.86 -6.84 -10.05
C THR A 140 -11.24 -7.61 -8.88
N VAL A 141 -10.48 -6.94 -8.02
CA VAL A 141 -9.83 -7.59 -6.87
C VAL A 141 -10.86 -8.05 -5.85
N THR A 142 -11.76 -7.16 -5.42
CA THR A 142 -12.78 -7.49 -4.42
C THR A 142 -13.79 -8.52 -4.93
N MET A 143 -14.22 -8.42 -6.19
CA MET A 143 -15.11 -9.41 -6.80
C MET A 143 -14.49 -10.81 -6.85
N ASN A 144 -13.26 -10.92 -7.33
CA ASN A 144 -12.61 -12.21 -7.47
C ASN A 144 -12.28 -12.84 -6.10
N LEU A 145 -11.68 -12.07 -5.17
CA LEU A 145 -11.35 -12.60 -3.85
C LEU A 145 -12.58 -12.99 -3.04
N SER A 146 -13.67 -12.20 -3.10
CA SER A 146 -14.90 -12.56 -2.40
C SER A 146 -15.50 -13.88 -2.88
N VAL A 147 -15.47 -14.14 -4.19
CA VAL A 147 -15.94 -15.42 -4.76
C VAL A 147 -14.99 -16.57 -4.44
N ILE A 148 -13.67 -16.34 -4.56
CA ILE A 148 -12.67 -17.39 -4.32
C ILE A 148 -12.70 -17.86 -2.86
N PHE A 149 -12.75 -16.92 -1.91
CA PHE A 149 -12.73 -17.19 -0.48
C PHE A 149 -14.11 -17.21 0.19
N LYS A 150 -15.19 -17.06 -0.59
CA LYS A 150 -16.59 -17.06 -0.11
C LYS A 150 -16.85 -15.99 0.97
N LEU A 151 -16.28 -14.78 0.78
CA LEU A 151 -16.47 -13.66 1.69
C LEU A 151 -17.88 -13.08 1.52
N ARG A 152 -18.65 -12.95 2.61
CA ARG A 152 -20.09 -12.63 2.56
C ARG A 152 -20.46 -11.34 3.28
N GLY A 153 -19.49 -10.67 3.94
CA GLY A 153 -19.72 -9.37 4.56
C GLY A 153 -19.68 -8.21 3.55
N VAL A 154 -19.31 -7.03 4.02
CA VAL A 154 -19.14 -5.84 3.14
C VAL A 154 -18.18 -6.15 1.99
N ASN A 155 -18.48 -5.64 0.79
CA ASN A 155 -17.64 -5.83 -0.40
C ASN A 155 -17.57 -4.53 -1.20
N PHE A 156 -16.53 -3.71 -0.94
CA PHE A 156 -16.29 -2.46 -1.64
C PHE A 156 -14.84 -2.35 -2.10
N THR A 157 -14.66 -1.82 -3.31
CA THR A 157 -13.35 -1.35 -3.79
C THR A 157 -13.22 0.12 -3.46
N ILE A 158 -12.07 0.49 -2.92
CA ILE A 158 -11.74 1.88 -2.59
C ILE A 158 -10.83 2.42 -3.70
N ALA A 159 -11.31 3.45 -4.38
CA ALA A 159 -10.57 4.22 -5.37
C ALA A 159 -10.28 5.61 -4.79
N GLY A 160 -9.04 5.85 -4.43
CA GLY A 160 -8.54 7.07 -3.82
C GLY A 160 -7.09 7.31 -4.21
N ALA A 161 -6.76 7.06 -5.49
CA ALA A 161 -5.42 7.14 -6.03
C ALA A 161 -4.39 6.44 -5.09
N CYS A 162 -3.25 7.06 -4.85
CA CYS A 162 -2.17 6.48 -4.03
C CYS A 162 -2.57 6.21 -2.55
N ALA A 163 -3.69 6.77 -2.08
CA ALA A 163 -4.21 6.54 -0.72
C ALA A 163 -5.21 5.37 -0.64
N SER A 164 -5.55 4.70 -1.75
CA SER A 164 -6.59 3.66 -1.82
C SER A 164 -6.42 2.55 -0.78
N GLY A 165 -5.23 1.97 -0.66
CA GLY A 165 -4.94 0.89 0.30
C GLY A 165 -5.03 1.35 1.76
N SER A 166 -4.57 2.56 2.06
CA SER A 166 -4.69 3.17 3.39
C SER A 166 -6.15 3.46 3.74
N HIS A 167 -6.93 4.03 2.81
CA HIS A 167 -8.36 4.24 2.99
C HIS A 167 -9.13 2.93 3.16
N ALA A 168 -8.73 1.85 2.48
CA ALA A 168 -9.36 0.54 2.66
C ALA A 168 -9.20 0.03 4.11
N ILE A 169 -8.01 0.19 4.71
CA ILE A 169 -7.76 -0.12 6.13
C ILE A 169 -8.56 0.83 7.03
N GLY A 170 -8.52 2.14 6.76
CA GLY A 170 -9.24 3.14 7.55
C GLY A 170 -10.75 2.94 7.56
N MET A 171 -11.35 2.62 6.41
CA MET A 171 -12.77 2.29 6.31
C MET A 171 -13.10 0.97 7.02
N GLY A 172 -12.25 -0.05 6.89
CA GLY A 172 -12.38 -1.29 7.65
C GLY A 172 -12.36 -1.07 9.16
N TYR A 173 -11.43 -0.22 9.62
CA TYR A 173 -11.37 0.22 11.01
C TYR A 173 -12.68 0.89 11.46
N LEU A 174 -13.23 1.82 10.70
CA LEU A 174 -14.48 2.50 11.05
C LEU A 174 -15.67 1.53 11.11
N LEU A 175 -15.78 0.60 10.15
CA LEU A 175 -16.87 -0.39 10.14
C LEU A 175 -16.82 -1.34 11.33
N ILE A 176 -15.63 -1.80 11.70
CA ILE A 176 -15.46 -2.68 12.88
C ILE A 176 -15.66 -1.87 14.17
N LYS A 177 -15.06 -0.68 14.28
CA LYS A 177 -15.18 0.22 15.44
C LYS A 177 -16.64 0.56 15.75
N SER A 178 -17.47 0.72 14.70
CA SER A 178 -18.91 0.98 14.82
C SER A 178 -19.76 -0.28 15.07
N GLY A 179 -19.17 -1.47 15.01
CA GLY A 179 -19.87 -2.74 15.22
C GLY A 179 -20.67 -3.27 14.04
N LEU A 180 -20.49 -2.69 12.84
CA LEU A 180 -21.17 -3.13 11.61
C LEU A 180 -20.56 -4.41 11.03
N GLN A 181 -19.27 -4.68 11.32
CA GLN A 181 -18.57 -5.90 10.93
C GLN A 181 -17.68 -6.33 12.08
N ASP A 182 -17.34 -7.62 12.16
CA ASP A 182 -16.40 -8.16 13.14
C ASP A 182 -15.07 -8.57 12.53
N CYS A 183 -15.06 -8.90 11.24
CA CYS A 183 -13.86 -9.32 10.51
C CYS A 183 -13.91 -8.79 9.07
N ILE A 184 -12.84 -8.14 8.62
CA ILE A 184 -12.71 -7.60 7.26
C ILE A 184 -11.31 -7.87 6.73
N LEU A 185 -11.22 -8.42 5.52
CA LEU A 185 -10.01 -8.42 4.71
C LEU A 185 -9.83 -7.03 4.09
N CYS A 186 -8.80 -6.32 4.50
CA CYS A 186 -8.40 -5.03 3.94
C CYS A 186 -7.11 -5.16 3.14
N GLY A 187 -6.90 -4.29 2.16
CA GLY A 187 -5.65 -4.33 1.42
C GLY A 187 -5.57 -3.33 0.28
N GLY A 188 -4.59 -3.54 -0.59
CA GLY A 188 -4.43 -2.80 -1.84
C GLY A 188 -3.63 -3.62 -2.85
N ALA A 189 -3.89 -3.39 -4.13
CA ALA A 189 -3.21 -4.06 -5.22
C ALA A 189 -2.94 -3.14 -6.41
N GLN A 190 -1.85 -3.39 -7.12
CA GLN A 190 -1.41 -2.65 -8.30
C GLN A 190 -0.79 -3.59 -9.33
N GLU A 191 -1.24 -3.47 -10.57
CA GLU A 191 -0.57 -4.08 -11.74
C GLU A 191 0.71 -3.32 -12.10
N VAL A 192 1.75 -4.03 -12.57
CA VAL A 192 3.07 -3.42 -12.86
C VAL A 192 3.34 -3.31 -14.35
N ASN A 193 2.46 -3.86 -15.20
CA ASN A 193 2.65 -3.85 -16.64
C ASN A 193 2.76 -2.42 -17.22
N PRO A 194 3.39 -2.24 -18.41
CA PRO A 194 3.59 -0.94 -19.00
C PRO A 194 2.29 -0.14 -19.21
N TYR A 195 1.21 -0.78 -19.59
CA TYR A 195 -0.06 -0.11 -19.90
C TYR A 195 -0.70 0.60 -18.70
N ALA A 196 -0.45 0.09 -17.48
CA ALA A 196 -0.98 0.70 -16.26
C ALA A 196 -0.32 2.02 -15.89
N VAL A 197 0.92 2.23 -16.33
CA VAL A 197 1.76 3.36 -15.85
C VAL A 197 2.15 4.34 -16.97
N GLY A 198 1.78 4.08 -18.23
CA GLY A 198 2.17 4.92 -19.36
C GLY A 198 1.70 6.37 -19.25
N SER A 199 0.51 6.60 -18.70
CA SER A 199 -0.01 7.96 -18.48
C SER A 199 0.78 8.76 -17.45
N PHE A 200 1.37 8.08 -16.45
CA PHE A 200 2.27 8.72 -15.47
C PHE A 200 3.61 9.10 -16.11
N ASP A 201 4.14 8.25 -16.98
CA ASP A 201 5.34 8.57 -17.77
C ASP A 201 5.09 9.79 -18.66
N GLY A 202 3.96 9.84 -19.36
CA GLY A 202 3.51 10.99 -20.15
C GLY A 202 3.31 12.28 -19.34
N LEU A 203 3.01 12.18 -18.04
CA LEU A 203 2.96 13.31 -17.11
C LEU A 203 4.36 13.79 -16.67
N SER A 204 5.44 13.09 -17.06
CA SER A 204 6.81 13.32 -16.60
C SER A 204 6.96 13.22 -15.09
N ALA A 205 6.19 12.33 -14.46
CA ALA A 205 6.20 12.13 -13.01
C ALA A 205 7.30 11.17 -12.52
N PHE A 206 7.94 10.43 -13.46
CA PHE A 206 8.92 9.40 -13.12
C PHE A 206 10.35 9.96 -13.06
N SER A 207 11.14 9.39 -12.16
CA SER A 207 12.59 9.60 -12.17
C SER A 207 13.21 9.04 -13.46
N THR A 208 14.19 9.75 -14.00
CA THR A 208 14.95 9.34 -15.19
C THR A 208 16.37 8.88 -14.87
N GLN A 209 16.71 8.68 -13.59
CA GLN A 209 18.05 8.31 -13.11
C GLN A 209 18.33 6.82 -13.29
N GLU A 210 18.35 6.33 -14.54
CA GLU A 210 18.47 4.90 -14.87
C GLU A 210 19.89 4.31 -14.72
N ALA A 211 20.92 5.15 -14.56
CA ALA A 211 22.32 4.69 -14.52
C ALA A 211 22.62 3.79 -13.31
N ALA A 212 21.88 3.97 -12.21
CA ALA A 212 21.95 3.14 -11.00
C ALA A 212 20.52 3.01 -10.44
N PRO A 213 19.73 2.05 -10.95
CA PRO A 213 18.29 1.94 -10.63
C PRO A 213 18.01 1.89 -9.13
N GLU A 214 18.81 1.15 -8.37
CA GLU A 214 18.69 1.01 -6.91
C GLU A 214 18.93 2.33 -6.16
N LYS A 215 19.52 3.33 -6.82
CA LYS A 215 19.78 4.67 -6.26
C LYS A 215 18.81 5.73 -6.77
N ALA A 216 17.89 5.40 -7.63
CA ALA A 216 17.02 6.37 -8.28
C ALA A 216 15.91 6.89 -7.35
N SER A 217 15.32 6.04 -6.51
CA SER A 217 14.35 6.47 -5.49
C SER A 217 15.08 7.02 -4.27
N LYS A 218 14.92 8.31 -4.01
CA LYS A 218 15.60 9.03 -2.94
C LYS A 218 14.66 10.00 -2.19
N PRO A 219 13.66 9.46 -1.47
CA PRO A 219 12.70 10.30 -0.75
C PRO A 219 13.39 11.31 0.16
N PHE A 220 12.89 12.55 0.13
CA PHE A 220 13.41 13.69 0.89
C PHE A 220 14.79 14.22 0.49
N ASP A 221 15.56 13.54 -0.35
CA ASP A 221 16.85 14.04 -0.84
C ASP A 221 16.63 15.24 -1.77
N LYS A 222 17.52 16.21 -1.69
CA LYS A 222 17.49 17.43 -2.52
C LYS A 222 17.57 17.13 -4.02
N ARG A 223 18.20 16.03 -4.43
CA ARG A 223 18.40 15.62 -5.83
C ARG A 223 17.32 14.67 -6.35
N ARG A 224 16.21 14.48 -5.59
CA ARG A 224 15.06 13.70 -6.06
C ARG A 224 14.45 14.34 -7.31
N ASP A 225 14.06 13.54 -8.28
CA ASP A 225 13.57 14.02 -9.58
C ASP A 225 12.26 13.39 -10.03
N GLY A 226 11.69 12.47 -9.27
CA GLY A 226 10.43 11.81 -9.60
C GLY A 226 10.25 10.48 -8.90
N LEU A 227 9.04 9.95 -9.00
CA LEU A 227 8.69 8.64 -8.45
C LEU A 227 9.18 7.50 -9.35
N ILE A 228 9.25 6.31 -8.80
CA ILE A 228 9.47 5.07 -9.55
C ILE A 228 8.24 4.19 -9.38
N PRO A 229 7.53 3.83 -10.47
CA PRO A 229 6.33 3.01 -10.34
C PRO A 229 6.67 1.59 -9.92
N SER A 230 5.82 1.02 -9.07
CA SER A 230 5.92 -0.34 -8.57
C SER A 230 4.51 -0.90 -8.31
N GLY A 231 4.40 -2.09 -7.78
CA GLY A 231 3.10 -2.69 -7.44
C GLY A 231 3.22 -4.03 -6.75
N GLY A 232 2.17 -4.83 -6.88
CA GLY A 232 1.98 -6.07 -6.15
C GLY A 232 0.66 -6.09 -5.40
N ALA A 233 0.62 -6.71 -4.23
CA ALA A 233 -0.52 -6.68 -3.33
C ALA A 233 -0.13 -6.84 -1.86
N ALA A 234 -0.90 -6.20 -0.99
CA ALA A 234 -0.81 -6.31 0.46
C ALA A 234 -2.20 -6.55 1.06
N SER A 235 -2.32 -7.53 1.93
CA SER A 235 -3.56 -7.95 2.59
C SER A 235 -3.41 -7.94 4.11
N LEU A 236 -4.40 -7.38 4.80
CA LEU A 236 -4.48 -7.37 6.25
C LEU A 236 -5.86 -7.91 6.69
N VAL A 237 -5.88 -8.74 7.71
CA VAL A 237 -7.12 -9.13 8.37
C VAL A 237 -7.32 -8.22 9.57
N LEU A 238 -8.38 -7.42 9.52
CA LEU A 238 -8.83 -6.62 10.65
C LEU A 238 -9.97 -7.34 11.39
N GLU A 239 -9.89 -7.39 12.70
CA GLU A 239 -10.95 -7.96 13.54
C GLU A 239 -11.29 -7.06 14.71
N SER A 240 -12.53 -7.18 15.24
CA SER A 240 -12.81 -6.68 16.58
C SER A 240 -11.95 -7.43 17.59
N TYR A 241 -11.40 -6.72 18.57
CA TYR A 241 -10.56 -7.30 19.61
C TYR A 241 -11.27 -8.46 20.31
N GLU A 242 -12.55 -8.29 20.59
CA GLU A 242 -13.39 -9.30 21.25
C GLU A 242 -13.51 -10.58 20.41
N SER A 243 -13.68 -10.46 19.09
CA SER A 243 -13.71 -11.60 18.17
C SER A 243 -12.35 -12.32 18.13
N ALA A 244 -11.27 -11.56 17.99
CA ALA A 244 -9.92 -12.09 17.94
C ALA A 244 -9.56 -12.87 19.21
N VAL A 245 -9.82 -12.30 20.39
CA VAL A 245 -9.58 -12.96 21.67
C VAL A 245 -10.44 -14.22 21.84
N LYS A 246 -11.73 -14.14 21.52
CA LYS A 246 -12.67 -15.27 21.63
C LYS A 246 -12.21 -16.50 20.84
N ARG A 247 -11.60 -16.32 19.66
CA ARG A 247 -11.12 -17.43 18.85
C ARG A 247 -9.64 -17.78 19.05
N GLY A 248 -8.93 -17.05 19.92
CA GLY A 248 -7.50 -17.25 20.15
C GLY A 248 -6.63 -16.84 18.96
N ALA A 249 -7.03 -15.82 18.21
CA ALA A 249 -6.27 -15.30 17.09
C ALA A 249 -4.95 -14.68 17.53
N PRO A 250 -3.88 -14.74 16.72
CA PRO A 250 -2.72 -13.90 16.92
C PRO A 250 -3.13 -12.43 16.79
N ILE A 251 -2.60 -11.57 17.65
CA ILE A 251 -2.82 -10.12 17.56
C ILE A 251 -1.47 -9.48 17.27
N LEU A 252 -1.32 -8.95 16.06
CA LEU A 252 -0.07 -8.40 15.56
C LEU A 252 0.10 -6.93 15.90
N ALA A 253 -1.01 -6.17 15.89
CA ALA A 253 -1.07 -4.76 16.21
C ALA A 253 -2.54 -4.31 16.41
N GLU A 254 -2.75 -3.08 16.84
CA GLU A 254 -4.05 -2.41 16.97
C GLU A 254 -4.07 -1.15 16.09
N VAL A 255 -5.12 -0.98 15.32
CA VAL A 255 -5.40 0.28 14.61
C VAL A 255 -6.10 1.19 15.61
N ILE A 256 -5.46 2.29 15.98
CA ILE A 256 -5.97 3.18 17.02
C ILE A 256 -6.44 4.53 16.50
N GLY A 257 -6.01 4.93 15.29
CA GLY A 257 -6.40 6.20 14.71
C GLY A 257 -6.44 6.16 13.19
N TYR A 258 -7.42 6.87 12.64
CA TYR A 258 -7.57 7.10 11.21
C TYR A 258 -7.96 8.55 10.96
N GLY A 259 -7.17 9.23 10.14
CA GLY A 259 -7.43 10.57 9.66
C GLY A 259 -7.50 10.63 8.15
N PHE A 260 -8.37 11.49 7.65
CA PHE A 260 -8.52 11.72 6.22
C PHE A 260 -8.85 13.19 5.94
N SER A 261 -8.50 13.65 4.74
CA SER A 261 -8.81 14.99 4.28
C SER A 261 -8.78 15.06 2.75
N SER A 262 -9.26 16.15 2.19
CA SER A 262 -9.07 16.48 0.79
C SER A 262 -8.42 17.87 0.68
N ASN A 263 -7.48 18.05 -0.25
CA ASN A 263 -6.87 19.38 -0.48
C ASN A 263 -7.90 20.37 -1.02
N GLY A 264 -8.80 19.90 -1.90
CA GLY A 264 -9.82 20.77 -2.51
C GLY A 264 -9.24 21.86 -3.40
N ASP A 265 -8.05 21.64 -3.95
CA ASP A 265 -7.26 22.64 -4.65
C ASP A 265 -6.87 22.15 -6.06
N HIS A 266 -5.66 21.68 -6.27
CA HIS A 266 -5.17 21.26 -7.58
C HIS A 266 -5.18 19.74 -7.73
N ILE A 267 -5.45 19.23 -8.95
CA ILE A 267 -5.60 17.78 -9.19
C ILE A 267 -4.29 16.99 -8.97
N SER A 268 -3.14 17.57 -9.26
CA SER A 268 -1.83 16.88 -9.19
C SER A 268 -0.79 17.60 -8.33
N VAL A 269 -1.03 18.85 -7.95
CA VAL A 269 -0.07 19.61 -7.12
C VAL A 269 -0.48 19.47 -5.65
N PRO A 270 0.35 18.83 -4.81
CA PRO A 270 0.07 18.70 -3.38
C PRO A 270 0.25 20.04 -2.66
N ASN A 271 -0.41 20.20 -1.51
CA ASN A 271 -0.22 21.31 -0.59
C ASN A 271 0.13 20.79 0.83
N VAL A 272 0.43 21.68 1.74
CA VAL A 272 0.79 21.34 3.13
C VAL A 272 -0.45 21.09 4.00
N ASP A 273 -1.53 21.85 3.77
CA ASP A 273 -2.70 21.88 4.65
C ASP A 273 -3.50 20.57 4.65
N GLY A 274 -3.68 19.94 3.49
CA GLY A 274 -4.41 18.68 3.39
C GLY A 274 -3.75 17.56 4.22
N PRO A 275 -2.48 17.22 3.98
CA PRO A 275 -1.70 16.30 4.82
C PRO A 275 -1.75 16.64 6.32
N LYS A 276 -1.53 17.91 6.68
CA LYS A 276 -1.58 18.38 8.07
C LYS A 276 -2.92 18.08 8.74
N ARG A 277 -4.04 18.34 8.07
CA ARG A 277 -5.38 18.01 8.59
C ARG A 277 -5.60 16.51 8.78
N SER A 278 -5.10 15.69 7.85
CA SER A 278 -5.17 14.22 7.96
C SER A 278 -4.38 13.71 9.17
N LEU A 279 -3.14 14.19 9.36
CA LEU A 279 -2.29 13.91 10.53
C LEU A 279 -3.00 14.26 11.84
N GLN A 280 -3.47 15.50 11.96
CA GLN A 280 -4.14 16.01 13.16
C GLN A 280 -5.42 15.22 13.48
N MET A 281 -6.19 14.85 12.46
CA MET A 281 -7.40 14.05 12.64
C MET A 281 -7.07 12.64 13.15
N ALA A 282 -6.04 11.98 12.60
CA ALA A 282 -5.62 10.65 13.07
C ALA A 282 -5.12 10.68 14.52
N ILE A 283 -4.31 11.67 14.89
CA ILE A 283 -3.80 11.85 16.25
C ILE A 283 -4.96 12.08 17.22
N LYS A 284 -5.92 12.91 16.83
CA LYS A 284 -7.13 13.16 17.63
C LYS A 284 -7.99 11.90 17.80
N ASP A 285 -8.18 11.12 16.73
CA ASP A 285 -8.95 9.86 16.79
C ASP A 285 -8.27 8.82 17.66
N ALA A 286 -6.93 8.74 17.60
CA ALA A 286 -6.12 7.85 18.44
C ALA A 286 -6.12 8.23 19.92
N GLY A 287 -6.35 9.52 20.25
CA GLY A 287 -6.37 10.03 21.63
C GLY A 287 -5.04 9.88 22.35
N ILE A 288 -3.92 9.99 21.63
CA ILE A 288 -2.56 9.84 22.18
C ILE A 288 -1.77 11.16 22.07
N ALA A 289 -0.74 11.29 22.91
CA ALA A 289 0.21 12.39 22.82
C ALA A 289 1.23 12.15 21.68
N LEU A 290 1.77 13.23 21.11
CA LEU A 290 2.73 13.16 19.98
C LEU A 290 3.97 12.35 20.34
N GLU A 291 4.43 12.46 21.58
CA GLU A 291 5.61 11.76 22.11
C GLU A 291 5.49 10.23 22.09
N GLN A 292 4.26 9.71 21.96
CA GLN A 292 4.02 8.28 21.85
C GLN A 292 4.25 7.76 20.43
N ILE A 293 4.31 8.64 19.42
CA ILE A 293 4.59 8.29 18.03
C ILE A 293 6.10 8.32 17.82
N SER A 294 6.70 7.16 17.76
CA SER A 294 8.16 7.00 17.62
C SER A 294 8.65 6.96 16.18
N TYR A 295 7.77 6.60 15.25
CA TYR A 295 8.10 6.39 13.84
C TYR A 295 6.98 6.85 12.92
N ILE A 296 7.37 7.44 11.79
CA ILE A 296 6.49 7.83 10.69
C ILE A 296 6.98 7.14 9.42
N ASN A 297 6.13 6.31 8.80
CA ASN A 297 6.31 5.88 7.42
C ASN A 297 5.64 6.92 6.52
N ALA A 298 6.46 7.75 5.90
CA ALA A 298 6.01 8.86 5.09
C ALA A 298 5.53 8.40 3.71
N HIS A 299 4.60 9.14 3.12
CA HIS A 299 4.20 8.93 1.74
C HIS A 299 5.35 9.17 0.77
N ALA A 300 6.13 10.18 0.99
CA ALA A 300 7.29 10.66 0.23
C ALA A 300 7.72 9.77 -0.95
N THR A 301 7.31 10.16 -2.15
CA THR A 301 7.45 9.36 -3.38
C THR A 301 8.73 9.64 -4.15
N SER A 302 9.67 10.40 -3.58
CA SER A 302 10.85 10.93 -4.28
C SER A 302 10.51 12.02 -5.32
N THR A 303 9.37 12.70 -5.15
CA THR A 303 8.98 13.82 -6.01
C THR A 303 9.38 15.17 -5.39
N PRO A 304 9.85 16.15 -6.21
CA PRO A 304 10.34 17.43 -5.68
C PRO A 304 9.32 18.16 -4.80
N VAL A 305 8.06 18.27 -5.25
CA VAL A 305 7.02 19.05 -4.56
C VAL A 305 6.31 18.23 -3.49
N GLY A 306 6.06 16.92 -3.76
CA GLY A 306 5.35 16.04 -2.84
C GLY A 306 6.08 15.90 -1.51
N ASP A 307 7.33 15.50 -1.58
CA ASP A 307 8.17 15.28 -0.40
C ASP A 307 8.42 16.58 0.39
N LEU A 308 8.60 17.72 -0.31
CA LEU A 308 8.76 19.04 0.32
C LEU A 308 7.53 19.39 1.18
N ASN A 309 6.32 19.23 0.62
CA ASN A 309 5.09 19.59 1.32
C ASN A 309 4.78 18.64 2.48
N GLU A 310 5.06 17.35 2.31
CA GLU A 310 4.92 16.37 3.41
C GLU A 310 5.91 16.66 4.53
N ALA A 311 7.18 16.95 4.21
CA ALA A 311 8.19 17.31 5.21
C ALA A 311 7.76 18.53 6.04
N LYS A 312 7.23 19.57 5.39
CA LYS A 312 6.66 20.74 6.09
C LYS A 312 5.48 20.36 6.97
N ALA A 313 4.54 19.57 6.47
CA ALA A 313 3.37 19.16 7.23
C ALA A 313 3.76 18.35 8.49
N ILE A 314 4.73 17.43 8.36
CA ILE A 314 5.26 16.66 9.50
C ILE A 314 5.96 17.60 10.48
N ALA A 315 6.86 18.49 10.02
CA ALA A 315 7.58 19.41 10.88
C ALA A 315 6.64 20.34 11.68
N GLU A 316 5.58 20.84 11.03
CA GLU A 316 4.59 21.70 11.71
C GLU A 316 3.72 20.93 12.73
N VAL A 317 3.31 19.69 12.42
CA VAL A 317 2.46 18.89 13.33
C VAL A 317 3.26 18.38 14.52
N PHE A 318 4.54 18.04 14.32
CA PHE A 318 5.43 17.49 15.34
C PHE A 318 6.42 18.52 15.88
N GLU A 319 6.06 19.82 15.87
CA GLU A 319 6.92 20.86 16.40
C GLU A 319 7.35 20.55 17.85
N GLY A 320 8.67 20.57 18.08
CA GLY A 320 9.27 20.22 19.39
C GLY A 320 9.38 18.71 19.66
N HIS A 321 8.94 17.85 18.74
CA HIS A 321 9.07 16.39 18.81
C HIS A 321 9.63 15.85 17.50
N HIS A 322 10.55 14.89 17.55
CA HIS A 322 11.30 14.41 16.39
C HIS A 322 11.24 12.88 16.24
N PRO A 323 10.08 12.29 15.85
CA PRO A 323 10.01 10.88 15.55
C PRO A 323 10.95 10.52 14.39
N TYR A 324 11.38 9.28 14.30
CA TYR A 324 12.08 8.81 13.10
C TYR A 324 11.12 8.87 11.90
N VAL A 325 11.61 9.37 10.76
CA VAL A 325 10.83 9.47 9.52
C VAL A 325 11.56 8.74 8.41
N THR A 326 10.94 7.74 7.80
CA THR A 326 11.46 7.14 6.56
C THR A 326 10.34 6.94 5.56
N SER A 327 10.68 6.84 4.28
CA SER A 327 9.79 6.31 3.26
C SER A 327 10.35 4.98 2.75
N THR A 328 9.61 3.91 2.95
CA THR A 328 9.95 2.59 2.41
C THR A 328 9.97 2.56 0.88
N LYS A 329 9.40 3.60 0.23
CA LYS A 329 9.49 3.80 -1.22
C LYS A 329 10.93 4.02 -1.73
N SER A 330 11.87 4.35 -0.84
CA SER A 330 13.30 4.33 -1.16
C SER A 330 13.79 2.93 -1.60
N MET A 331 13.08 1.87 -1.17
CA MET A 331 13.40 0.47 -1.46
C MET A 331 12.45 -0.15 -2.50
N THR A 332 11.16 0.20 -2.44
CA THR A 332 10.10 -0.42 -3.23
C THR A 332 9.72 0.37 -4.48
N GLY A 333 10.10 1.63 -4.57
CA GLY A 333 9.40 2.56 -5.44
C GLY A 333 7.98 2.83 -4.93
N HIS A 334 7.15 3.47 -5.74
CA HIS A 334 5.78 3.79 -5.39
C HIS A 334 4.83 2.67 -5.85
N GLU A 335 4.32 1.89 -4.91
CA GLU A 335 3.41 0.77 -5.15
C GLU A 335 1.95 1.20 -5.42
N MET A 336 1.75 2.46 -5.78
CA MET A 336 0.47 3.07 -6.20
C MET A 336 -0.69 2.74 -5.24
N TRP A 337 -1.72 2.02 -5.74
CA TRP A 337 -2.93 1.69 -4.99
C TRP A 337 -2.70 0.72 -3.83
N MET A 338 -1.60 -0.04 -3.89
CA MET A 338 -1.17 -0.95 -2.84
C MET A 338 -0.47 -0.22 -1.68
N ALA A 339 0.22 0.89 -1.95
CA ALA A 339 1.25 1.50 -1.09
C ALA A 339 0.81 1.65 0.38
N GLY A 340 -0.38 2.21 0.64
CA GLY A 340 -0.83 2.43 2.01
C GLY A 340 -1.05 1.15 2.82
N ALA A 341 -1.36 0.03 2.15
CA ALA A 341 -1.51 -1.27 2.81
C ALA A 341 -0.14 -1.94 3.04
N SER A 342 0.76 -1.89 2.06
CA SER A 342 2.12 -2.45 2.21
C SER A 342 2.91 -1.72 3.28
N GLU A 343 2.80 -0.40 3.37
CA GLU A 343 3.49 0.43 4.35
C GLU A 343 3.05 0.15 5.79
N VAL A 344 1.77 -0.16 6.01
CA VAL A 344 1.30 -0.65 7.32
C VAL A 344 1.93 -2.01 7.64
N ILE A 345 2.02 -2.93 6.67
CA ILE A 345 2.70 -4.23 6.87
C ILE A 345 4.19 -4.03 7.15
N TYR A 346 4.89 -3.23 6.36
CA TYR A 346 6.32 -2.92 6.55
C TYR A 346 6.58 -2.37 7.95
N SER A 347 5.81 -1.37 8.36
CA SER A 347 5.95 -0.73 9.66
C SER A 347 5.59 -1.66 10.82
N THR A 348 4.58 -2.52 10.65
CA THR A 348 4.24 -3.54 11.65
C THR A 348 5.33 -4.59 11.79
N LEU A 349 5.96 -5.03 10.68
CA LEU A 349 7.11 -5.93 10.72
C LEU A 349 8.29 -5.28 11.46
N MET A 350 8.60 -4.02 11.16
CA MET A 350 9.67 -3.28 11.84
C MET A 350 9.39 -3.13 13.33
N MET A 351 8.17 -2.74 13.71
CA MET A 351 7.75 -2.58 15.11
C MET A 351 7.86 -3.90 15.88
N ASN A 352 7.38 -4.99 15.32
CA ASN A 352 7.39 -6.29 16.00
C ASN A 352 8.78 -6.91 16.10
N ASN A 353 9.73 -6.51 15.23
CA ASN A 353 11.10 -7.00 15.22
C ASN A 353 12.12 -5.99 15.79
N GLY A 354 11.69 -4.81 16.24
CA GLY A 354 12.53 -3.85 16.98
C GLY A 354 13.59 -3.17 16.11
N PHE A 355 13.25 -2.76 14.90
CA PHE A 355 14.12 -1.98 14.02
C PHE A 355 13.32 -1.00 13.16
N ILE A 356 14.01 0.02 12.62
CA ILE A 356 13.52 0.92 11.58
C ILE A 356 14.44 0.76 10.38
N ALA A 357 13.88 0.48 9.21
CA ALA A 357 14.63 0.38 7.95
C ALA A 357 15.22 1.75 7.55
N PRO A 358 16.38 1.78 6.86
CA PRO A 358 16.96 3.04 6.41
C PRO A 358 16.07 3.73 5.35
N ASN A 359 16.12 5.05 5.32
CA ASN A 359 15.69 5.81 4.15
C ASN A 359 16.83 5.78 3.13
N LEU A 360 16.78 4.87 2.17
CA LEU A 360 17.88 4.71 1.20
C LEU A 360 18.05 5.97 0.35
N ASN A 361 19.30 6.22 -0.06
CA ASN A 361 19.66 7.27 -1.01
C ASN A 361 19.41 8.71 -0.54
N PHE A 362 19.15 8.92 0.75
CA PHE A 362 19.08 10.23 1.37
C PHE A 362 20.49 10.69 1.75
N GLU A 363 21.06 11.64 1.01
CA GLU A 363 22.43 12.12 1.20
C GLU A 363 22.48 13.63 1.46
N GLU A 364 21.65 14.41 0.77
CA GLU A 364 21.57 15.86 0.87
C GLU A 364 20.16 16.30 1.26
N PRO A 365 19.95 16.83 2.48
CA PRO A 365 18.67 17.41 2.87
C PRO A 365 18.39 18.71 2.11
N ASP A 366 17.11 18.98 1.82
CA ASP A 366 16.63 20.33 1.53
C ASP A 366 16.19 21.03 2.84
N GLU A 367 15.74 22.29 2.73
CA GLU A 367 15.36 23.10 3.90
C GLU A 367 14.26 22.45 4.77
N ALA A 368 13.31 21.75 4.16
CA ALA A 368 12.21 21.12 4.89
C ALA A 368 12.64 19.76 5.47
N SER A 369 13.31 18.93 4.69
CA SER A 369 13.75 17.61 5.14
C SER A 369 14.88 17.68 6.20
N ALA A 370 15.63 18.78 6.25
CA ALA A 370 16.61 19.04 7.30
C ALA A 370 15.98 19.17 8.70
N GLN A 371 14.67 19.40 8.80
CA GLN A 371 13.95 19.49 10.06
C GLN A 371 13.48 18.12 10.57
N LEU A 372 13.60 17.06 9.76
CA LEU A 372 13.14 15.71 10.09
C LEU A 372 14.28 14.82 10.57
N ASN A 373 13.97 13.86 11.41
CA ASN A 373 14.91 12.83 11.86
C ASN A 373 14.91 11.63 10.90
N ILE A 374 15.65 11.74 9.78
CA ILE A 374 15.69 10.76 8.70
C ILE A 374 16.93 9.86 8.82
N PRO A 375 16.82 8.59 9.22
CA PRO A 375 17.95 7.68 9.33
C PRO A 375 18.38 7.15 7.95
N THR A 376 19.66 7.23 7.65
CA THR A 376 20.27 6.68 6.42
C THR A 376 20.80 5.25 6.62
N GLN A 377 20.76 4.76 7.84
CA GLN A 377 21.12 3.39 8.21
C GLN A 377 20.01 2.81 9.09
N ARG A 378 19.93 1.47 9.14
CA ARG A 378 18.99 0.79 10.02
C ARG A 378 19.17 1.22 11.48
N VAL A 379 18.09 1.58 12.14
CA VAL A 379 18.06 1.88 13.56
C VAL A 379 17.51 0.67 14.32
N ASN A 380 18.25 0.13 15.26
CA ASN A 380 17.75 -0.90 16.17
C ASN A 380 17.03 -0.20 17.33
N LEU A 381 15.70 -0.18 17.26
CA LEU A 381 14.82 0.51 18.20
C LEU A 381 13.56 -0.31 18.43
N LYS A 382 13.25 -0.59 19.70
CA LYS A 382 11.92 -1.05 20.08
C LYS A 382 10.99 0.14 20.18
N PHE A 383 9.90 0.10 19.47
CA PHE A 383 8.88 1.14 19.50
C PHE A 383 7.49 0.50 19.46
N ASP A 384 6.50 1.19 20.01
CA ASP A 384 5.16 0.64 20.19
C ASP A 384 4.10 1.34 19.34
N THR A 385 4.40 2.48 18.75
CA THR A 385 3.42 3.25 17.94
C THR A 385 4.09 3.87 16.73
N PHE A 386 3.46 3.69 15.59
CA PHE A 386 3.85 4.37 14.35
C PHE A 386 2.66 4.99 13.65
N LEU A 387 2.98 5.94 12.78
CA LEU A 387 2.07 6.62 11.89
C LEU A 387 2.44 6.30 10.44
N SER A 388 1.45 6.04 9.58
CA SER A 388 1.64 5.79 8.14
C SER A 388 0.80 6.76 7.33
N ASN A 389 1.44 7.49 6.42
CA ASN A 389 0.84 8.48 5.53
C ASN A 389 0.66 7.95 4.11
N SER A 390 -0.45 8.31 3.50
CA SER A 390 -0.71 8.08 2.08
C SER A 390 -1.45 9.28 1.49
N PHE A 391 -0.84 9.94 0.50
CA PHE A 391 -1.37 11.15 -0.14
C PHE A 391 -1.49 10.91 -1.65
N GLY A 392 -2.69 11.08 -2.20
CA GLY A 392 -3.00 10.74 -3.58
C GLY A 392 -3.29 11.95 -4.46
N PHE A 393 -3.17 11.76 -5.76
CA PHE A 393 -3.69 12.72 -6.74
C PHE A 393 -5.17 13.01 -6.47
N GLY A 394 -5.63 14.21 -6.86
CA GLY A 394 -6.93 14.72 -6.44
C GLY A 394 -6.93 15.27 -5.02
N GLY A 395 -5.77 15.19 -4.32
CA GLY A 395 -5.61 15.71 -2.96
C GLY A 395 -6.26 14.86 -1.88
N THR A 396 -6.50 13.58 -2.13
CA THR A 396 -6.99 12.65 -1.10
C THR A 396 -5.86 12.25 -0.17
N ASN A 397 -6.04 12.45 1.14
CA ASN A 397 -5.04 12.20 2.16
C ASN A 397 -5.57 11.20 3.19
N SER A 398 -4.73 10.26 3.57
CA SER A 398 -5.00 9.25 4.59
C SER A 398 -3.83 9.12 5.53
N THR A 399 -4.12 9.07 6.83
CA THR A 399 -3.14 8.84 7.90
C THR A 399 -3.69 7.77 8.83
N LEU A 400 -2.90 6.73 9.07
CA LEU A 400 -3.22 5.65 10.00
C LEU A 400 -2.25 5.68 11.19
N ILE A 401 -2.74 5.39 12.39
CA ILE A 401 -1.92 5.21 13.58
C ILE A 401 -2.12 3.78 14.10
N ILE A 402 -1.01 3.08 14.21
CA ILE A 402 -0.96 1.67 14.60
C ILE A 402 -0.14 1.54 15.87
N ARG A 403 -0.62 0.71 16.80
CA ARG A 403 0.03 0.49 18.09
C ARG A 403 0.23 -1.01 18.34
N LYS A 404 1.36 -1.35 18.94
CA LYS A 404 1.64 -2.67 19.47
C LYS A 404 0.73 -2.94 20.69
N ILE A 405 0.17 -4.13 20.75
CA ILE A 405 -0.53 -4.58 21.97
C ILE A 405 0.48 -5.26 22.88
N ASN A 406 0.68 -4.71 24.07
CA ASN A 406 1.43 -5.38 25.11
C ASN A 406 0.55 -6.51 25.68
N SER A 407 1.03 -7.72 25.55
CA SER A 407 0.41 -8.94 26.09
C SER A 407 0.38 -8.95 27.61
#